data_4d3a4bc18b48f0148d4ae7588f6103cf
#
_entry.id   4d3a4bc18b48f0148d4ae7588f6103cf
#
_cell.length_a   1.000
_cell.length_b   1.000
_cell.length_c   1.000
_cell.angle_alpha   90.00
_cell.angle_beta   90.00
_cell.angle_gamma   90.00
#
_symmetry.space_group_name_H-M   'P 1'
#
loop_
_entity.id
_entity.type
_entity.pdbx_description
1 polymer ?
#
loop_
_entity_poly.entity_id
_entity_poly.type
_entity_poly.pdbx_seq_one_letter_code
_entity_poly.pdbx_strand_id
1 'polypeptide(L)'
;MIILCLVLAVVFIVVLSAYLYIRPLLRTGTGYAAHNLCAVTEIAGRTDATEDLPTNPLVPFLAQYKNGGYSYVNVLGLLAGQTAYYTEGLGCTISPRRPDFDPPEQVGKGQLLREEPQLDPALDDAIGRAFGDHLPDDEAKALGTRGIVVVKDGMIVGERYADGFTSSTP
;
A
#
# COMPACT_ATOMS: atom_id res chain seq x y z
N MET A 1 40.28 8.96 -29.24
CA MET A 1 39.94 9.34 -27.86
C MET A 1 38.72 10.32 -27.80
N ILE A 2 38.75 11.47 -28.48
CA ILE A 2 37.67 12.48 -28.49
C ILE A 2 36.33 11.90 -28.96
N ILE A 3 36.29 11.16 -30.07
CA ILE A 3 35.06 10.58 -30.63
C ILE A 3 34.43 9.60 -29.63
N LEU A 4 35.22 8.75 -28.95
CA LEU A 4 34.73 7.83 -27.93
C LEU A 4 34.12 8.57 -26.74
N CYS A 5 34.77 9.66 -26.28
CA CYS A 5 34.22 10.49 -25.19
C CYS A 5 32.90 11.15 -25.57
N LEU A 6 32.76 11.64 -26.82
CA LEU A 6 31.52 12.21 -27.32
C LEU A 6 30.39 11.18 -27.38
N VAL A 7 30.66 9.98 -27.89
CA VAL A 7 29.68 8.87 -27.95
C VAL A 7 29.23 8.50 -26.54
N LEU A 8 30.15 8.33 -25.58
CA LEU A 8 29.82 8.02 -24.19
C LEU A 8 28.98 9.14 -23.53
N ALA A 9 29.31 10.42 -23.81
CA ALA A 9 28.54 11.55 -23.31
C ALA A 9 27.11 11.56 -23.86
N VAL A 10 26.93 11.30 -25.14
CA VAL A 10 25.59 11.21 -25.76
C VAL A 10 24.79 10.05 -25.16
N VAL A 11 25.38 8.87 -25.04
CA VAL A 11 24.72 7.71 -24.43
C VAL A 11 24.32 8.02 -22.98
N PHE A 12 25.21 8.63 -22.21
CA PHE A 12 24.90 9.05 -20.83
C PHE A 12 23.73 10.01 -20.75
N ILE A 13 23.70 11.04 -21.63
CA ILE A 13 22.59 12.02 -21.66
C ILE A 13 21.26 11.32 -22.02
N VAL A 14 21.26 10.40 -22.99
CA VAL A 14 20.04 9.66 -23.36
C VAL A 14 19.54 8.81 -22.23
N VAL A 15 20.43 8.04 -21.57
CA VAL A 15 20.07 7.18 -20.41
C VAL A 15 19.56 8.01 -19.25
N LEU A 16 20.24 9.12 -18.93
CA LEU A 16 19.82 10.02 -17.86
C LEU A 16 18.45 10.64 -18.16
N SER A 17 18.23 11.09 -19.40
CA SER A 17 16.94 11.66 -19.80
C SER A 17 15.81 10.64 -19.71
N ALA A 18 16.04 9.41 -20.16
CA ALA A 18 15.10 8.32 -20.05
C ALA A 18 14.79 8.02 -18.58
N TYR A 19 15.80 7.94 -17.71
CA TYR A 19 15.61 7.75 -16.28
C TYR A 19 14.78 8.88 -15.64
N LEU A 20 15.12 10.14 -15.93
CA LEU A 20 14.38 11.28 -15.39
C LEU A 20 12.91 11.27 -15.81
N TYR A 21 12.62 10.83 -17.03
CA TYR A 21 11.27 10.69 -17.57
C TYR A 21 10.46 9.62 -16.83
N ILE A 22 11.04 8.42 -16.58
CA ILE A 22 10.33 7.33 -15.90
C ILE A 22 10.38 7.42 -14.37
N ARG A 23 11.28 8.23 -13.81
CA ARG A 23 11.51 8.35 -12.36
C ARG A 23 10.25 8.61 -11.53
N PRO A 24 9.29 9.48 -11.94
CA PRO A 24 8.04 9.67 -11.19
C PRO A 24 7.24 8.38 -11.04
N LEU A 25 7.13 7.59 -12.11
CA LEU A 25 6.44 6.30 -12.09
C LEU A 25 7.14 5.29 -11.17
N LEU A 26 8.47 5.20 -11.25
CA LEU A 26 9.25 4.34 -10.35
C LEU A 26 9.07 4.75 -8.88
N ARG A 27 9.02 6.07 -8.60
CA ARG A 27 8.77 6.58 -7.23
C ARG A 27 7.37 6.28 -6.73
N THR A 28 6.37 6.21 -7.58
CA THR A 28 5.04 5.75 -7.20
C THR A 28 5.09 4.29 -6.74
N GLY A 29 5.73 3.42 -7.52
CA GLY A 29 5.87 2.02 -7.17
C GLY A 29 6.69 1.78 -5.89
N THR A 30 7.85 2.45 -5.73
CA THR A 30 8.67 2.33 -4.51
C THR A 30 7.99 2.96 -3.30
N GLY A 31 7.21 4.03 -3.48
CA GLY A 31 6.41 4.64 -2.41
C GLY A 31 5.31 3.71 -1.91
N TYR A 32 4.56 3.11 -2.84
CA TYR A 32 3.57 2.10 -2.49
C TYR A 32 4.19 0.94 -1.71
N ALA A 33 5.29 0.37 -2.21
CA ALA A 33 5.97 -0.73 -1.56
C ALA A 33 6.55 -0.35 -0.19
N ALA A 34 7.11 0.87 -0.03
CA ALA A 34 7.61 1.35 1.25
C ALA A 34 6.49 1.54 2.28
N HIS A 35 5.36 2.12 1.85
CA HIS A 35 4.19 2.28 2.72
C HIS A 35 3.62 0.92 3.14
N ASN A 36 3.47 -0.01 2.18
CA ASN A 36 2.99 -1.35 2.45
C ASN A 36 3.90 -2.09 3.44
N LEU A 37 5.22 -2.08 3.22
CA LEU A 37 6.19 -2.69 4.12
C LEU A 37 6.10 -2.10 5.54
N CYS A 38 5.97 -0.77 5.66
CA CYS A 38 5.79 -0.10 6.94
C CYS A 38 4.48 -0.54 7.64
N ALA A 39 3.35 -0.53 6.93
CA ALA A 39 2.06 -0.91 7.50
C ALA A 39 2.03 -2.38 7.95
N VAL A 40 2.56 -3.28 7.12
CA VAL A 40 2.62 -4.72 7.42
C VAL A 40 3.51 -5.00 8.63
N THR A 41 4.64 -4.29 8.77
CA THR A 41 5.59 -4.56 9.86
C THR A 41 5.26 -3.83 11.15
N GLU A 42 4.90 -2.55 11.09
CA GLU A 42 4.72 -1.71 12.28
C GLU A 42 3.28 -1.74 12.82
N ILE A 43 2.29 -1.96 11.94
CA ILE A 43 0.88 -1.97 12.35
C ILE A 43 0.36 -3.41 12.47
N ALA A 44 0.55 -4.24 11.43
CA ALA A 44 0.04 -5.62 11.44
C ALA A 44 0.99 -6.61 12.13
N GLY A 45 2.21 -6.20 12.52
CA GLY A 45 3.19 -7.04 13.23
C GLY A 45 3.71 -8.23 12.42
N ARG A 46 3.56 -8.20 11.09
CA ARG A 46 4.04 -9.26 10.19
C ARG A 46 5.49 -9.01 9.78
N THR A 47 6.20 -10.05 9.41
CA THR A 47 7.63 -9.96 9.07
C THR A 47 7.88 -9.74 7.59
N ASP A 48 6.93 -10.09 6.73
CA ASP A 48 7.05 -10.03 5.27
C ASP A 48 5.80 -9.36 4.66
N ALA A 49 6.05 -8.47 3.71
CA ALA A 49 5.04 -7.72 2.97
C ALA A 49 5.02 -8.08 1.48
N THR A 50 5.84 -9.02 1.03
CA THR A 50 6.03 -9.32 -0.40
C THR A 50 4.76 -9.88 -1.03
N GLU A 51 4.02 -10.69 -0.28
CA GLU A 51 2.76 -11.28 -0.72
C GLU A 51 1.60 -10.26 -0.85
N ASP A 52 1.74 -9.09 -0.21
CA ASP A 52 0.73 -8.03 -0.27
C ASP A 52 0.96 -7.05 -1.43
N LEU A 53 2.05 -7.23 -2.18
CA LEU A 53 2.30 -6.43 -3.38
C LEU A 53 1.55 -7.03 -4.57
N PRO A 54 0.89 -6.18 -5.39
CA PRO A 54 0.23 -6.66 -6.60
C PRO A 54 1.25 -7.27 -7.56
N THR A 55 0.81 -8.21 -8.39
CA THR A 55 1.64 -8.76 -9.46
C THR A 55 2.06 -7.64 -10.41
N ASN A 56 3.34 -7.25 -10.36
CA ASN A 56 3.88 -6.16 -11.15
C ASN A 56 5.33 -6.50 -11.55
N PRO A 57 5.73 -6.26 -12.83
CA PRO A 57 7.09 -6.52 -13.30
C PRO A 57 8.20 -5.79 -12.53
N LEU A 58 7.89 -4.71 -11.81
CA LEU A 58 8.84 -3.96 -11.00
C LEU A 58 9.21 -4.68 -9.70
N VAL A 59 8.29 -5.49 -9.14
CA VAL A 59 8.45 -6.10 -7.80
C VAL A 59 9.76 -6.89 -7.66
N PRO A 60 10.20 -7.72 -8.61
CA PRO A 60 11.46 -8.46 -8.50
C PRO A 60 12.72 -7.57 -8.43
N PHE A 61 12.62 -6.30 -8.80
CA PHE A 61 13.73 -5.34 -8.79
C PHE A 61 13.70 -4.41 -7.57
N LEU A 62 12.75 -4.59 -6.66
CA LEU A 62 12.64 -3.78 -5.45
C LEU A 62 13.63 -4.29 -4.38
N ALA A 63 14.50 -3.42 -3.91
CA ALA A 63 15.28 -3.63 -2.71
C ALA A 63 14.56 -2.98 -1.53
N GLN A 64 14.24 -3.78 -0.51
CA GLN A 64 13.43 -3.40 0.64
C GLN A 64 14.30 -3.41 1.90
N TYR A 65 14.21 -2.35 2.69
CA TYR A 65 14.91 -2.18 3.96
C TYR A 65 13.94 -1.72 5.03
N LYS A 66 14.05 -2.30 6.21
CA LYS A 66 13.28 -1.89 7.39
C LYS A 66 14.19 -1.71 8.60
N ASN A 67 13.88 -0.72 9.41
CA ASN A 67 14.52 -0.52 10.69
C ASN A 67 13.50 0.19 11.60
N GLY A 68 13.32 -0.24 12.82
CA GLY A 68 12.24 0.16 13.72
C GLY A 68 11.70 1.58 13.49
N GLY A 69 10.43 1.67 13.10
CA GLY A 69 9.73 2.90 12.82
C GLY A 69 9.93 3.51 11.43
N TYR A 70 10.64 2.86 10.50
CA TYR A 70 10.64 3.27 9.09
C TYR A 70 10.94 2.11 8.14
N SER A 71 10.45 2.24 6.91
CA SER A 71 10.72 1.35 5.79
C SER A 71 11.23 2.14 4.60
N TYR A 72 12.23 1.62 3.90
CA TYR A 72 12.80 2.24 2.71
C TYR A 72 12.82 1.26 1.56
N VAL A 73 12.31 1.67 0.42
CA VAL A 73 12.30 0.84 -0.81
C VAL A 73 12.86 1.63 -1.98
N ASN A 74 13.67 0.96 -2.79
CA ASN A 74 14.24 1.52 -4.01
C ASN A 74 14.28 0.47 -5.12
N VAL A 75 14.59 0.90 -6.33
CA VAL A 75 14.80 0.02 -7.48
C VAL A 75 16.31 -0.26 -7.61
N LEU A 76 16.68 -1.55 -7.74
CA LEU A 76 18.06 -2.02 -7.95
C LEU A 76 19.08 -1.51 -6.88
N GLY A 77 18.61 -1.29 -5.66
CA GLY A 77 19.47 -0.86 -4.56
C GLY A 77 19.78 0.64 -4.49
N LEU A 78 19.43 1.44 -5.52
CA LEU A 78 19.85 2.86 -5.53
C LEU A 78 18.87 3.84 -6.23
N LEU A 79 18.00 3.36 -7.12
CA LEU A 79 17.18 4.25 -7.96
C LEU A 79 15.80 4.52 -7.33
N ALA A 80 15.27 5.72 -7.52
CA ALA A 80 13.90 6.13 -7.19
C ALA A 80 13.47 5.78 -5.75
N GLY A 81 14.38 5.85 -4.76
CA GLY A 81 14.09 5.50 -3.37
C GLY A 81 13.00 6.34 -2.73
N GLN A 82 12.18 5.69 -1.89
CA GLN A 82 11.14 6.29 -1.06
C GLN A 82 11.18 5.69 0.34
N THR A 83 10.87 6.53 1.33
CA THR A 83 10.81 6.14 2.75
C THR A 83 9.40 6.35 3.28
N ALA A 84 8.91 5.38 4.03
CA ALA A 84 7.71 5.51 4.85
C ALA A 84 8.11 5.47 6.33
N TYR A 85 7.60 6.41 7.12
CA TYR A 85 7.83 6.51 8.56
C TYR A 85 6.57 6.15 9.31
N TYR A 86 6.70 5.29 10.31
CA TYR A 86 5.65 5.00 11.25
C TYR A 86 5.57 6.08 12.33
N THR A 87 4.36 6.53 12.62
CA THR A 87 4.02 7.39 13.75
C THR A 87 2.87 6.75 14.51
N GLU A 88 3.06 6.54 15.81
CA GLU A 88 2.03 5.92 16.65
C GLU A 88 0.73 6.73 16.61
N GLY A 89 -0.38 6.03 16.41
CA GLY A 89 -1.71 6.63 16.27
C GLY A 89 -2.03 7.26 14.92
N LEU A 90 -1.02 7.51 14.05
CA LEU A 90 -1.20 8.12 12.73
C LEU A 90 -0.85 7.17 11.57
N GLY A 91 -0.19 6.04 11.87
CA GLY A 91 0.19 5.06 10.87
C GLY A 91 1.45 5.42 10.08
N CYS A 92 1.53 5.00 8.83
CA CYS A 92 2.70 5.15 7.98
C CYS A 92 2.56 6.32 7.01
N THR A 93 3.59 7.17 6.92
CA THR A 93 3.62 8.35 6.04
C THR A 93 4.83 8.32 5.12
N ILE A 94 4.63 8.44 3.81
CA ILE A 94 5.71 8.58 2.84
C ILE A 94 6.26 10.01 2.92
N SER A 95 7.53 10.14 3.27
CA SER A 95 8.18 11.45 3.40
C SER A 95 9.68 11.35 3.17
N PRO A 96 10.35 12.39 2.65
CA PRO A 96 11.80 12.43 2.53
C PRO A 96 12.53 12.56 3.89
N ARG A 97 11.80 12.95 4.94
CA ARG A 97 12.30 13.06 6.33
C ARG A 97 11.21 12.58 7.27
N ARG A 98 11.60 12.14 8.47
CA ARG A 98 10.61 11.78 9.51
C ARG A 98 9.70 12.99 9.77
N PRO A 99 8.37 12.82 9.61
CA PRO A 99 7.44 13.89 9.95
C PRO A 99 7.49 14.20 11.44
N ASP A 100 7.31 15.47 11.77
CA ASP A 100 7.12 15.94 13.15
C ASP A 100 5.62 16.25 13.29
N PHE A 101 4.86 15.23 13.71
CA PHE A 101 3.44 15.38 13.97
C PHE A 101 3.20 15.52 15.46
N ASP A 102 2.31 16.41 15.83
CA ASP A 102 1.77 16.42 17.18
C ASP A 102 1.11 15.06 17.47
N PRO A 103 1.32 14.49 18.68
CA PRO A 103 0.64 13.27 19.07
C PRO A 103 -0.87 13.47 18.90
N PRO A 104 -1.59 12.49 18.27
CA PRO A 104 -3.03 12.62 18.14
C PRO A 104 -3.66 12.69 19.53
N GLU A 105 -4.57 13.63 19.73
CA GLU A 105 -5.41 13.64 20.93
C GLU A 105 -6.09 12.27 21.01
N GLN A 106 -5.88 11.56 22.13
CA GLN A 106 -6.52 10.27 22.35
C GLN A 106 -8.02 10.51 22.55
N VAL A 107 -8.73 10.62 21.46
CA VAL A 107 -10.18 10.45 21.47
C VAL A 107 -10.44 9.05 21.97
N GLY A 108 -11.10 8.91 23.12
CA GLY A 108 -11.37 7.62 23.74
C GLY A 108 -11.85 6.62 22.68
N LYS A 109 -11.45 5.36 22.78
CA LYS A 109 -11.82 4.31 21.81
C LYS A 109 -13.32 4.30 21.66
N GLY A 110 -13.81 5.05 20.67
CA GLY A 110 -15.21 5.04 20.29
C GLY A 110 -15.53 3.60 19.87
N GLN A 111 -16.39 2.96 20.61
CA GLN A 111 -16.88 1.65 20.22
C GLN A 111 -17.81 1.89 19.04
N LEU A 112 -17.42 1.42 17.85
CA LEU A 112 -18.34 1.38 16.72
C LEU A 112 -19.52 0.50 17.12
N LEU A 113 -20.70 1.10 17.22
CA LEU A 113 -21.92 0.36 17.51
C LEU A 113 -22.30 -0.42 16.26
N ARG A 114 -22.64 -1.69 16.43
CA ARG A 114 -23.26 -2.49 15.37
C ARG A 114 -24.76 -2.27 15.46
N GLU A 115 -25.36 -1.81 14.38
CA GLU A 115 -26.79 -1.88 14.21
C GLU A 115 -27.16 -3.32 13.86
N GLU A 116 -28.27 -3.83 14.39
CA GLU A 116 -28.87 -5.06 13.86
C GLU A 116 -29.05 -4.84 12.35
N PRO A 117 -28.48 -5.68 11.48
CA PRO A 117 -28.46 -5.40 10.06
C PRO A 117 -29.88 -5.38 9.50
N GLN A 118 -30.43 -4.17 9.36
CA GLN A 118 -31.49 -3.98 8.39
C GLN A 118 -30.79 -4.07 7.03
N LEU A 119 -30.88 -5.27 6.43
CA LEU A 119 -30.33 -5.53 5.10
C LEU A 119 -30.89 -4.49 4.13
N ASP A 120 -30.09 -3.49 3.82
CA ASP A 120 -30.32 -2.66 2.64
C ASP A 120 -29.88 -3.48 1.41
N PRO A 121 -30.83 -3.95 0.58
CA PRO A 121 -30.47 -4.82 -0.56
C PRO A 121 -29.50 -4.16 -1.54
N ALA A 122 -29.54 -2.81 -1.63
CA ALA A 122 -28.63 -2.07 -2.49
C ALA A 122 -27.21 -2.06 -1.94
N LEU A 123 -27.06 -2.00 -0.61
CA LEU A 123 -25.75 -2.09 0.05
C LEU A 123 -25.19 -3.51 -0.06
N ASP A 124 -26.01 -4.53 0.17
CA ASP A 124 -25.59 -5.93 0.05
C ASP A 124 -25.12 -6.27 -1.38
N ASP A 125 -25.87 -5.83 -2.39
CA ASP A 125 -25.52 -5.98 -3.80
C ASP A 125 -24.20 -5.22 -4.13
N ALA A 126 -23.98 -4.03 -3.57
CA ALA A 126 -22.74 -3.28 -3.76
C ALA A 126 -21.53 -4.00 -3.14
N ILE A 127 -21.69 -4.55 -1.93
CA ILE A 127 -20.66 -5.37 -1.26
C ILE A 127 -20.39 -6.64 -2.08
N GLY A 128 -21.45 -7.33 -2.55
CA GLY A 128 -21.32 -8.50 -3.41
C GLY A 128 -20.54 -8.22 -4.70
N ARG A 129 -20.81 -7.09 -5.35
CA ARG A 129 -20.03 -6.68 -6.54
C ARG A 129 -18.56 -6.45 -6.23
N ALA A 130 -18.24 -5.87 -5.09
CA ALA A 130 -16.86 -5.64 -4.68
C ALA A 130 -16.12 -6.94 -4.30
N PHE A 131 -16.82 -8.00 -3.95
CA PHE A 131 -16.29 -9.35 -3.78
C PHE A 131 -16.24 -10.15 -5.08
N GLY A 132 -16.84 -9.63 -6.17
CA GLY A 132 -16.86 -10.30 -7.46
C GLY A 132 -17.94 -11.37 -7.59
N ASP A 133 -19.03 -11.34 -6.80
CA ASP A 133 -20.11 -12.32 -6.82
C ASP A 133 -20.78 -12.47 -8.21
N HIS A 134 -20.58 -11.49 -9.09
CA HIS A 134 -21.05 -11.47 -10.47
C HIS A 134 -20.02 -12.02 -11.49
N LEU A 135 -18.82 -12.38 -11.03
CA LEU A 135 -17.70 -12.83 -11.84
C LEU A 135 -17.50 -14.36 -11.71
N PRO A 136 -16.83 -15.00 -12.67
CA PRO A 136 -16.31 -16.34 -12.50
C PRO A 136 -15.34 -16.42 -11.30
N ASP A 137 -15.25 -17.60 -10.67
CA ASP A 137 -14.49 -17.81 -9.42
C ASP A 137 -13.02 -17.38 -9.49
N ASP A 138 -12.37 -17.58 -10.63
CA ASP A 138 -10.97 -17.21 -10.85
C ASP A 138 -10.80 -15.68 -10.96
N GLU A 139 -11.74 -15.01 -11.62
CA GLU A 139 -11.75 -13.55 -11.72
C GLU A 139 -12.11 -12.91 -10.37
N ALA A 140 -13.08 -13.44 -9.64
CA ALA A 140 -13.45 -12.99 -8.30
C ALA A 140 -12.26 -13.11 -7.33
N LYS A 141 -11.54 -14.24 -7.34
CA LYS A 141 -10.34 -14.44 -6.55
C LYS A 141 -9.21 -13.49 -6.91
N ALA A 142 -9.08 -13.11 -8.19
CA ALA A 142 -8.07 -12.18 -8.66
C ALA A 142 -8.28 -10.74 -8.13
N LEU A 143 -9.50 -10.37 -7.70
CA LEU A 143 -9.77 -9.09 -7.03
C LEU A 143 -9.02 -8.97 -5.69
N GLY A 144 -8.80 -10.11 -5.00
CA GLY A 144 -8.08 -10.12 -3.72
C GLY A 144 -8.80 -9.40 -2.59
N THR A 145 -10.11 -9.18 -2.69
CA THR A 145 -10.91 -8.52 -1.64
C THR A 145 -10.96 -9.39 -0.40
N ARG A 146 -10.43 -8.91 0.72
CA ARG A 146 -10.32 -9.63 2.00
C ARG A 146 -11.41 -9.25 2.99
N GLY A 147 -11.83 -7.99 2.98
CA GLY A 147 -12.89 -7.50 3.85
C GLY A 147 -13.43 -6.16 3.39
N ILE A 148 -14.71 -5.94 3.66
CA ILE A 148 -15.40 -4.66 3.47
C ILE A 148 -16.17 -4.36 4.74
N VAL A 149 -16.03 -3.14 5.24
CA VAL A 149 -16.83 -2.61 6.34
C VAL A 149 -17.38 -1.26 5.91
N VAL A 150 -18.70 -1.08 6.04
CA VAL A 150 -19.37 0.18 5.74
C VAL A 150 -19.87 0.78 7.04
N VAL A 151 -19.42 2.01 7.31
CA VAL A 151 -19.79 2.76 8.51
C VAL A 151 -20.62 3.97 8.09
N LYS A 152 -21.76 4.16 8.73
CA LYS A 152 -22.63 5.32 8.57
C LYS A 152 -23.01 5.86 9.95
N ASP A 153 -22.83 7.16 10.15
CA ASP A 153 -23.17 7.85 11.41
C ASP A 153 -22.56 7.19 12.68
N GLY A 154 -21.34 6.65 12.55
CA GLY A 154 -20.63 5.94 13.63
C GLY A 154 -21.08 4.49 13.85
N MET A 155 -21.97 3.96 13.03
CA MET A 155 -22.49 2.59 13.12
C MET A 155 -22.02 1.76 11.93
N ILE A 156 -21.70 0.48 12.17
CA ILE A 156 -21.44 -0.49 11.10
C ILE A 156 -22.78 -0.93 10.52
N VAL A 157 -23.06 -0.52 9.28
CA VAL A 157 -24.30 -0.83 8.55
C VAL A 157 -24.14 -1.99 7.56
N GLY A 158 -22.91 -2.42 7.27
CA GLY A 158 -22.63 -3.58 6.43
C GLY A 158 -21.19 -4.04 6.60
N GLU A 159 -20.98 -5.35 6.63
CA GLU A 159 -19.64 -5.94 6.66
C GLU A 159 -19.66 -7.32 6.02
N ARG A 160 -18.57 -7.65 5.32
CA ARG A 160 -18.33 -8.97 4.75
C ARG A 160 -16.83 -9.24 4.72
N TYR A 161 -16.45 -10.47 4.98
CA TYR A 161 -15.07 -10.94 4.97
C TYR A 161 -14.94 -12.15 4.06
N ALA A 162 -13.80 -12.27 3.38
CA ALA A 162 -13.44 -13.47 2.63
C ALA A 162 -13.09 -14.61 3.57
N ASP A 163 -13.06 -15.84 3.06
CA ASP A 163 -12.68 -17.03 3.82
C ASP A 163 -11.31 -16.84 4.48
N GLY A 164 -11.22 -17.15 5.77
CA GLY A 164 -10.01 -16.98 6.58
C GLY A 164 -9.78 -15.58 7.16
N PHE A 165 -10.67 -14.62 6.86
CA PHE A 165 -10.63 -13.26 7.42
C PHE A 165 -11.82 -12.98 8.34
N THR A 166 -11.64 -12.13 9.32
CA THR A 166 -12.67 -11.73 10.30
C THR A 166 -12.52 -10.26 10.67
N SER A 167 -13.46 -9.72 11.43
CA SER A 167 -13.36 -8.36 12.00
C SER A 167 -12.16 -8.14 12.93
N SER A 168 -11.48 -9.20 13.36
CA SER A 168 -10.29 -9.17 14.22
C SER A 168 -8.99 -9.53 13.49
N THR A 169 -9.06 -9.80 12.17
CA THR A 169 -7.85 -10.03 11.37
C THR A 169 -7.09 -8.71 11.24
N PRO A 170 -5.80 -8.67 11.66
CA PRO A 170 -4.97 -7.47 11.58
C PRO A 170 -4.59 -7.09 10.15
#